data_7c412ac778d746084d728929fa4a85c6
#
_entry.id   7c412ac778d746084d728929fa4a85c6
#
_cell.length_a   1.000
_cell.length_b   1.000
_cell.length_c   1.000
_cell.angle_alpha   90.00
_cell.angle_beta   90.00
_cell.angle_gamma   90.00
#
_symmetry.space_group_name_H-M   'P 1'
#
loop_
_entity.id
_entity.type
_entity.pdbx_description
1 polymer ?
#
loop_
_entity_poly.entity_id
_entity_poly.type
_entity_poly.pdbx_seq_one_letter_code
_entity_poly.pdbx_strand_id
1 'polypeptide(L)'
;YHGSSVLFDRFDLSHVLEGDGKVKFGYGVYLTSSFKSAAHYSGANESATTHFVYTVEIPDLTEGNHIDFKKPVHIDIVRHAEQKLGNVIPQKFTLDGKDFRKYLAKKLGGGSDVQSEKLASEFLNCIGVEFITWPYNWRNPDLGLNVAVLDDKNVKILKVDQVELDDKKQLIEGSEKEVSL
;
A
#
# COMPACT_ATOMS: atom_id res chain seq x y z
N TYR A 1 -8.69 3.92 3.87
CA TYR A 1 -8.99 3.03 5.01
C TYR A 1 -7.96 1.91 5.09
N HIS A 2 -7.71 1.44 6.31
CA HIS A 2 -6.89 0.26 6.60
C HIS A 2 -7.64 -0.67 7.55
N GLY A 3 -7.61 -1.97 7.28
CA GLY A 3 -8.21 -2.98 8.16
C GLY A 3 -7.15 -3.74 8.96
N SER A 4 -7.37 -3.90 10.27
CA SER A 4 -6.47 -4.63 11.16
C SER A 4 -7.25 -5.43 12.21
N SER A 5 -6.68 -6.54 12.65
CA SER A 5 -7.16 -7.27 13.83
C SER A 5 -6.54 -6.77 15.14
N VAL A 6 -5.63 -5.81 15.07
CA VAL A 6 -4.91 -5.23 16.20
C VAL A 6 -5.19 -3.74 16.30
N LEU A 7 -5.42 -3.24 17.50
CA LEU A 7 -5.53 -1.81 17.78
C LEU A 7 -4.12 -1.23 18.02
N PHE A 8 -3.78 -0.15 17.31
CA PHE A 8 -2.51 0.57 17.43
C PHE A 8 -2.73 2.08 17.24
N ASP A 9 -1.82 2.88 17.76
CA ASP A 9 -1.88 4.35 17.74
C ASP A 9 -1.10 4.99 16.59
N ARG A 10 -0.27 4.21 15.87
CA ARG A 10 0.50 4.65 14.71
C ARG A 10 0.81 3.49 13.79
N PHE A 11 0.99 3.78 12.52
CA PHE A 11 1.55 2.83 11.56
C PHE A 11 3.07 2.72 11.76
N ASP A 12 3.58 1.50 11.63
CA ASP A 12 5.00 1.20 11.73
C ASP A 12 5.35 0.11 10.71
N LEU A 13 6.15 0.47 9.72
CA LEU A 13 6.57 -0.43 8.64
C LEU A 13 7.45 -1.59 9.13
N SER A 14 7.99 -1.54 10.35
CA SER A 14 8.72 -2.68 10.92
C SER A 14 7.82 -3.91 11.14
N HIS A 15 6.50 -3.70 11.29
CA HIS A 15 5.48 -4.75 11.44
C HIS A 15 4.90 -5.26 10.11
N VAL A 16 5.40 -4.79 8.97
CA VAL A 16 5.00 -5.33 7.66
C VAL A 16 5.32 -6.81 7.62
N LEU A 17 4.34 -7.66 7.34
CA LEU A 17 4.37 -9.13 7.33
C LEU A 17 4.06 -9.83 8.66
N GLU A 18 3.83 -9.13 9.75
CA GLU A 18 3.29 -9.77 10.97
C GLU A 18 1.82 -10.21 10.81
N GLY A 19 1.12 -9.69 9.77
CA GLY A 19 -0.19 -10.16 9.32
C GLY A 19 -0.09 -11.02 8.05
N ASP A 20 -1.24 -11.38 7.46
CA ASP A 20 -1.31 -12.15 6.19
C ASP A 20 -0.86 -11.35 4.95
N GLY A 21 -0.30 -10.17 5.13
CA GLY A 21 0.09 -9.25 4.07
C GLY A 21 1.28 -9.75 3.28
N LYS A 22 1.07 -10.05 2.00
CA LYS A 22 2.17 -10.24 1.03
C LYS A 22 2.55 -8.89 0.45
N VAL A 23 3.85 -8.60 0.33
CA VAL A 23 4.37 -7.38 -0.33
C VAL A 23 4.15 -7.41 -1.87
N LYS A 24 2.96 -7.84 -2.29
CA LYS A 24 2.62 -8.01 -3.71
C LYS A 24 2.69 -6.71 -4.50
N PHE A 25 2.38 -5.59 -3.86
CA PHE A 25 2.33 -4.26 -4.47
C PHE A 25 3.45 -3.34 -3.96
N GLY A 26 4.47 -3.87 -3.29
CA GLY A 26 5.58 -3.15 -2.70
C GLY A 26 5.57 -3.18 -1.19
N TYR A 27 6.67 -2.79 -0.57
CA TYR A 27 6.80 -2.67 0.88
C TYR A 27 6.25 -1.32 1.33
N GLY A 28 5.15 -1.31 2.10
CA GLY A 28 4.46 -0.09 2.51
C GLY A 28 3.20 -0.36 3.32
N VAL A 29 2.56 0.70 3.80
CA VAL A 29 1.25 0.66 4.46
C VAL A 29 0.15 0.55 3.39
N TYR A 30 -0.64 -0.52 3.41
CA TYR A 30 -1.69 -0.75 2.43
C TYR A 30 -3.00 -0.12 2.85
N LEU A 31 -3.53 0.72 1.99
CA LEU A 31 -4.80 1.43 2.17
C LEU A 31 -5.75 1.13 1.01
N THR A 32 -7.03 1.25 1.26
CA THR A 32 -8.10 1.14 0.25
C THR A 32 -9.09 2.30 0.36
N SER A 33 -9.67 2.72 -0.74
CA SER A 33 -10.76 3.71 -0.74
C SER A 33 -12.09 3.15 -0.23
N SER A 34 -12.20 1.82 0.00
CA SER A 34 -13.42 1.15 0.44
C SER A 34 -13.37 0.74 1.91
N PHE A 35 -14.24 1.32 2.75
CA PHE A 35 -14.40 0.93 4.15
C PHE A 35 -14.75 -0.57 4.28
N LYS A 36 -15.68 -1.07 3.46
CA LYS A 36 -16.07 -2.50 3.46
C LYS A 36 -14.91 -3.42 3.13
N SER A 37 -14.02 -3.00 2.23
CA SER A 37 -12.83 -3.79 1.92
C SER A 37 -11.81 -3.77 3.05
N ALA A 38 -11.61 -2.63 3.70
CA ALA A 38 -10.76 -2.56 4.88
C ALA A 38 -11.31 -3.47 5.99
N ALA A 39 -12.63 -3.45 6.25
CA ALA A 39 -13.27 -4.34 7.19
C ALA A 39 -13.04 -5.83 6.84
N HIS A 40 -13.22 -6.21 5.57
CA HIS A 40 -12.94 -7.57 5.11
C HIS A 40 -11.47 -7.99 5.38
N TYR A 41 -10.52 -7.11 5.10
CA TYR A 41 -9.10 -7.40 5.35
C TYR A 41 -8.74 -7.46 6.83
N SER A 42 -9.48 -6.78 7.72
CA SER A 42 -9.28 -6.92 9.18
C SER A 42 -9.57 -8.34 9.68
N GLY A 43 -10.40 -9.09 8.95
CA GLY A 43 -10.70 -10.49 9.20
C GLY A 43 -9.73 -11.49 8.57
N ALA A 44 -8.61 -11.06 8.01
CA ALA A 44 -7.63 -11.95 7.38
C ALA A 44 -7.02 -12.94 8.39
N ASN A 45 -6.75 -12.48 9.62
CA ASN A 45 -6.35 -13.36 10.71
C ASN A 45 -7.56 -14.14 11.26
N GLU A 46 -7.67 -15.43 10.94
CA GLU A 46 -8.81 -16.29 11.34
C GLU A 46 -8.91 -16.51 12.86
N SER A 47 -7.83 -16.31 13.60
CA SER A 47 -7.84 -16.43 15.07
C SER A 47 -8.24 -15.14 15.78
N ALA A 48 -8.38 -14.03 15.06
CA ALA A 48 -8.73 -12.76 15.66
C ALA A 48 -10.22 -12.69 15.99
N THR A 49 -10.52 -12.16 17.18
CA THR A 49 -11.89 -11.92 17.66
C THR A 49 -12.30 -10.45 17.60
N THR A 50 -11.36 -9.58 17.28
CA THR A 50 -11.58 -8.13 17.17
C THR A 50 -11.10 -7.62 15.83
N HIS A 51 -11.85 -6.68 15.26
CA HIS A 51 -11.60 -6.14 13.94
C HIS A 51 -11.72 -4.63 13.99
N PHE A 52 -10.77 -3.95 13.37
CA PHE A 52 -10.70 -2.49 13.37
C PHE A 52 -10.55 -1.96 11.94
N VAL A 53 -11.21 -0.84 11.67
CA VAL A 53 -11.04 -0.07 10.44
C VAL A 53 -10.53 1.32 10.81
N TYR A 54 -9.36 1.64 10.29
CA TYR A 54 -8.70 2.93 10.44
C TYR A 54 -9.11 3.85 9.29
N THR A 55 -9.66 5.01 9.62
CA THR A 55 -9.81 6.12 8.69
C THR A 55 -8.53 6.95 8.78
N VAL A 56 -7.87 7.14 7.65
CA VAL A 56 -6.57 7.81 7.62
C VAL A 56 -6.55 8.94 6.60
N GLU A 57 -5.66 9.89 6.82
CA GLU A 57 -5.27 10.94 5.89
C GLU A 57 -3.86 10.65 5.37
N ILE A 58 -3.66 10.84 4.09
CA ILE A 58 -2.37 10.77 3.40
C ILE A 58 -2.18 12.01 2.53
N PRO A 59 -0.96 12.37 2.13
CA PRO A 59 -0.73 13.44 1.17
C PRO A 59 -1.45 13.19 -0.15
N ASP A 60 -1.74 14.27 -0.89
CA ASP A 60 -2.39 14.19 -2.19
C ASP A 60 -1.52 13.42 -3.20
N LEU A 61 -2.16 12.58 -4.00
CA LEU A 61 -1.51 11.92 -5.12
C LEU A 61 -1.32 12.90 -6.29
N THR A 62 -0.12 12.96 -6.80
CA THR A 62 0.25 13.74 -7.98
C THR A 62 0.94 12.85 -9.01
N GLU A 63 1.04 13.26 -10.26
CA GLU A 63 1.75 12.49 -11.29
C GLU A 63 3.22 12.23 -10.96
N GLY A 64 3.83 13.11 -10.16
CA GLY A 64 5.25 13.02 -9.78
C GLY A 64 5.54 12.22 -8.52
N ASN A 65 4.54 11.88 -7.69
CA ASN A 65 4.77 11.22 -6.40
C ASN A 65 4.20 9.80 -6.28
N HIS A 66 3.67 9.23 -7.37
CA HIS A 66 3.21 7.84 -7.36
C HIS A 66 3.53 7.10 -8.66
N ILE A 67 3.59 5.77 -8.56
CA ILE A 67 3.58 4.87 -9.70
C ILE A 67 2.29 4.03 -9.68
N ASP A 68 1.61 3.97 -10.83
CA ASP A 68 0.44 3.10 -11.00
C ASP A 68 0.88 1.72 -11.49
N PHE A 69 0.37 0.68 -10.86
CA PHE A 69 0.76 -0.70 -11.12
C PHE A 69 0.57 -1.14 -12.58
N LYS A 70 -0.33 -0.51 -13.33
CA LYS A 70 -0.69 -0.86 -14.72
C LYS A 70 -0.47 0.26 -15.73
N LYS A 71 0.00 1.43 -15.31
CA LYS A 71 0.21 2.57 -16.20
C LYS A 71 1.69 2.86 -16.38
N PRO A 72 2.08 3.47 -17.51
CA PRO A 72 3.44 3.93 -17.71
C PRO A 72 3.90 4.83 -16.57
N VAL A 73 5.14 4.64 -16.16
CA VAL A 73 5.77 5.47 -15.13
C VAL A 73 6.04 6.86 -15.68
N HIS A 74 5.71 7.89 -14.89
CA HIS A 74 5.95 9.28 -15.29
C HIS A 74 7.43 9.51 -15.61
N ILE A 75 7.70 10.25 -16.69
CA ILE A 75 9.05 10.42 -17.23
C ILE A 75 10.03 11.02 -16.21
N ASP A 76 9.56 11.93 -15.36
CA ASP A 76 10.43 12.56 -14.35
C ASP A 76 10.83 11.55 -13.25
N ILE A 77 9.94 10.63 -12.87
CA ILE A 77 10.29 9.53 -11.96
C ILE A 77 11.37 8.65 -12.58
N VAL A 78 11.22 8.30 -13.86
CA VAL A 78 12.24 7.50 -14.58
C VAL A 78 13.58 8.22 -14.60
N ARG A 79 13.59 9.51 -14.94
CA ARG A 79 14.82 10.33 -14.96
C ARG A 79 15.51 10.41 -13.60
N HIS A 80 14.75 10.64 -12.52
CA HIS A 80 15.29 10.67 -11.17
C HIS A 80 15.88 9.31 -10.76
N ALA A 81 15.18 8.22 -11.14
CA ALA A 81 15.66 6.87 -10.87
C ALA A 81 16.97 6.57 -11.64
N GLU A 82 17.05 6.92 -12.94
CA GLU A 82 18.25 6.77 -13.77
C GLU A 82 19.42 7.58 -13.22
N GLN A 83 19.17 8.82 -12.83
CA GLN A 83 20.19 9.68 -12.23
C GLN A 83 20.74 9.07 -10.94
N LYS A 84 19.86 8.57 -10.07
CA LYS A 84 20.26 7.99 -8.79
C LYS A 84 20.95 6.62 -8.93
N LEU A 85 20.51 5.81 -9.91
CA LEU A 85 21.12 4.51 -10.22
C LEU A 85 22.45 4.66 -11.00
N GLY A 86 22.68 5.80 -11.66
CA GLY A 86 23.82 6.00 -12.55
C GLY A 86 23.76 5.18 -13.84
N ASN A 87 22.59 4.70 -14.24
CA ASN A 87 22.39 3.94 -15.49
C ASN A 87 20.99 4.14 -16.07
N VAL A 88 20.87 3.96 -17.38
CA VAL A 88 19.61 4.02 -18.12
C VAL A 88 18.73 2.79 -17.77
N ILE A 89 17.47 3.02 -17.55
CA ILE A 89 16.47 1.97 -17.31
C ILE A 89 15.88 1.56 -18.67
N PRO A 90 15.97 0.27 -19.06
CA PRO A 90 15.40 -0.17 -20.32
C PRO A 90 13.89 0.13 -20.39
N GLN A 91 13.42 0.70 -21.50
CA GLN A 91 12.04 1.15 -21.70
C GLN A 91 10.98 0.11 -21.32
N LYS A 92 11.23 -1.18 -21.59
CA LYS A 92 10.31 -2.26 -21.23
C LYS A 92 9.94 -2.32 -19.74
N PHE A 93 10.78 -1.76 -18.86
CA PHE A 93 10.52 -1.71 -17.41
C PHE A 93 9.85 -0.41 -16.96
N THR A 94 9.58 0.52 -17.87
CA THR A 94 8.89 1.78 -17.57
C THR A 94 7.47 1.83 -18.11
N LEU A 95 7.02 0.76 -18.77
CA LEU A 95 5.70 0.64 -19.39
C LEU A 95 4.58 0.46 -18.35
N ASP A 96 4.91 0.00 -17.16
CA ASP A 96 4.00 -0.02 -16.02
C ASP A 96 4.78 0.04 -14.68
N GLY A 97 4.11 0.50 -13.62
CA GLY A 97 4.71 0.62 -12.30
C GLY A 97 5.09 -0.73 -11.67
N LYS A 98 4.41 -1.82 -12.03
CA LYS A 98 4.73 -3.17 -11.55
C LYS A 98 6.11 -3.62 -12.03
N ASP A 99 6.37 -3.50 -13.33
CA ASP A 99 7.64 -3.96 -13.90
C ASP A 99 8.79 -3.00 -13.52
N PHE A 100 8.49 -1.71 -13.37
CA PHE A 100 9.43 -0.73 -12.86
C PHE A 100 9.88 -1.07 -11.43
N ARG A 101 8.95 -1.29 -10.53
CA ARG A 101 9.24 -1.69 -9.14
C ARG A 101 10.05 -2.99 -9.09
N LYS A 102 9.63 -4.02 -9.85
CA LYS A 102 10.35 -5.31 -9.91
C LYS A 102 11.76 -5.16 -10.45
N TYR A 103 11.97 -4.31 -11.44
CA TYR A 103 13.30 -3.98 -11.93
C TYR A 103 14.16 -3.38 -10.82
N LEU A 104 13.63 -2.42 -10.06
CA LEU A 104 14.33 -1.83 -8.92
C LEU A 104 14.64 -2.87 -7.84
N ALA A 105 13.70 -3.71 -7.45
CA ALA A 105 13.91 -4.76 -6.47
C ALA A 105 15.04 -5.71 -6.89
N LYS A 106 15.03 -6.15 -8.14
CA LYS A 106 16.08 -7.01 -8.68
C LYS A 106 17.43 -6.28 -8.75
N LYS A 107 17.43 -5.01 -9.16
CA LYS A 107 18.67 -4.23 -9.33
C LYS A 107 19.33 -3.92 -7.99
N LEU A 108 18.55 -3.64 -6.96
CA LEU A 108 19.04 -3.20 -5.64
C LEU A 108 19.22 -4.35 -4.65
N GLY A 109 18.32 -5.35 -4.68
CA GLY A 109 18.30 -6.47 -3.74
C GLY A 109 18.61 -7.83 -4.36
N GLY A 110 18.73 -7.91 -5.68
CA GLY A 110 19.05 -9.15 -6.40
C GLY A 110 17.86 -10.07 -6.68
N GLY A 111 16.67 -9.80 -6.13
CA GLY A 111 15.52 -10.69 -6.24
C GLY A 111 14.16 -10.01 -6.16
N SER A 112 13.18 -10.77 -5.71
CA SER A 112 11.80 -10.36 -5.45
C SER A 112 11.33 -10.77 -4.04
N ASP A 113 12.28 -11.06 -3.15
CA ASP A 113 12.01 -11.30 -1.75
C ASP A 113 11.67 -9.99 -1.02
N VAL A 114 11.21 -10.12 0.23
CA VAL A 114 10.77 -8.98 1.04
C VAL A 114 11.85 -7.92 1.20
N GLN A 115 13.11 -8.33 1.39
CA GLN A 115 14.21 -7.39 1.54
C GLN A 115 14.48 -6.61 0.24
N SER A 116 14.41 -7.27 -0.91
CA SER A 116 14.54 -6.65 -2.22
C SER A 116 13.39 -5.66 -2.48
N GLU A 117 12.15 -6.02 -2.10
CA GLU A 117 10.99 -5.13 -2.20
C GLU A 117 11.11 -3.92 -1.25
N LYS A 118 11.65 -4.11 -0.06
CA LYS A 118 11.94 -3.02 0.89
C LYS A 118 12.94 -2.03 0.28
N LEU A 119 14.05 -2.53 -0.25
CA LEU A 119 15.05 -1.68 -0.92
C LEU A 119 14.46 -0.90 -2.10
N ALA A 120 13.58 -1.52 -2.90
CA ALA A 120 12.89 -0.84 -3.99
C ALA A 120 11.97 0.28 -3.48
N SER A 121 11.20 0.02 -2.43
CA SER A 121 10.30 1.01 -1.83
C SER A 121 11.07 2.18 -1.18
N GLU A 122 12.14 1.89 -0.45
CA GLU A 122 13.03 2.91 0.12
C GLU A 122 13.70 3.77 -0.98
N PHE A 123 14.13 3.14 -2.08
CA PHE A 123 14.68 3.86 -3.23
C PHE A 123 13.63 4.76 -3.87
N LEU A 124 12.41 4.25 -4.12
CA LEU A 124 11.30 5.02 -4.67
C LEU A 124 11.00 6.24 -3.79
N ASN A 125 10.87 6.03 -2.48
CA ASN A 125 10.62 7.12 -1.53
C ASN A 125 11.75 8.16 -1.56
N CYS A 126 13.00 7.73 -1.69
CA CYS A 126 14.18 8.59 -1.77
C CYS A 126 14.22 9.48 -3.02
N ILE A 127 13.53 9.11 -4.10
CA ILE A 127 13.40 9.91 -5.34
C ILE A 127 12.07 10.67 -5.43
N GLY A 128 11.30 10.73 -4.33
CA GLY A 128 10.05 11.48 -4.23
C GLY A 128 8.78 10.71 -4.61
N VAL A 129 8.88 9.39 -4.83
CA VAL A 129 7.71 8.53 -5.01
C VAL A 129 7.23 8.07 -3.66
N GLU A 130 6.07 8.55 -3.23
CA GLU A 130 5.48 8.29 -1.93
C GLU A 130 4.49 7.11 -1.96
N PHE A 131 3.95 6.79 -3.15
CA PHE A 131 2.86 5.84 -3.30
C PHE A 131 3.05 4.88 -4.47
N ILE A 132 2.54 3.65 -4.28
CA ILE A 132 2.25 2.70 -5.35
C ILE A 132 0.75 2.50 -5.38
N THR A 133 0.11 2.67 -6.54
CA THR A 133 -1.34 2.62 -6.67
C THR A 133 -1.79 1.49 -7.58
N TRP A 134 -2.97 0.95 -7.30
CA TRP A 134 -3.67 -0.01 -8.17
C TRP A 134 -5.17 0.11 -7.96
N PRO A 135 -6.01 -0.26 -8.97
CA PRO A 135 -7.44 -0.16 -8.82
C PRO A 135 -7.96 -1.10 -7.72
N TYR A 136 -8.92 -0.61 -6.95
CA TYR A 136 -9.67 -1.42 -5.98
C TYR A 136 -10.32 -2.63 -6.66
N ASN A 137 -10.92 -2.42 -7.85
CA ASN A 137 -11.51 -3.45 -8.66
C ASN A 137 -10.91 -3.45 -10.07
N TRP A 138 -10.23 -4.54 -10.43
CA TRP A 138 -9.58 -4.67 -11.74
C TRP A 138 -10.54 -4.68 -12.94
N ARG A 139 -11.81 -5.07 -12.72
CA ARG A 139 -12.86 -5.08 -13.75
C ARG A 139 -13.52 -3.73 -13.93
N ASN A 140 -13.52 -2.92 -12.88
CA ASN A 140 -14.06 -1.57 -12.88
C ASN A 140 -13.13 -0.65 -12.06
N PRO A 141 -12.06 -0.13 -12.71
CA PRO A 141 -11.05 0.68 -12.02
C PRO A 141 -11.57 1.97 -11.41
N ASP A 142 -12.68 2.50 -11.94
CA ASP A 142 -13.28 3.77 -11.50
C ASP A 142 -14.01 3.66 -10.15
N LEU A 143 -14.22 2.45 -9.65
CA LEU A 143 -14.88 2.23 -8.35
C LEU A 143 -14.04 2.65 -7.14
N GLY A 144 -12.73 2.82 -7.32
CA GLY A 144 -11.85 3.26 -6.25
C GLY A 144 -10.41 2.77 -6.40
N LEU A 145 -9.59 3.17 -5.47
CA LEU A 145 -8.14 3.03 -5.50
C LEU A 145 -7.64 2.30 -4.26
N ASN A 146 -6.64 1.45 -4.46
CA ASN A 146 -5.78 0.95 -3.40
C ASN A 146 -4.40 1.62 -3.50
N VAL A 147 -3.76 1.79 -2.36
CA VAL A 147 -2.48 2.50 -2.26
C VAL A 147 -1.55 1.76 -1.29
N ALA A 148 -0.30 1.59 -1.66
CA ALA A 148 0.78 1.32 -0.72
C ALA A 148 1.52 2.64 -0.45
N VAL A 149 1.49 3.10 0.80
CA VAL A 149 2.23 4.29 1.25
C VAL A 149 3.62 3.84 1.67
N LEU A 150 4.66 4.40 1.06
CA LEU A 150 6.03 3.91 1.19
C LEU A 150 6.76 4.43 2.44
N ASP A 151 6.21 5.46 3.10
CA ASP A 151 6.68 5.98 4.39
C ASP A 151 5.48 6.04 5.36
N ASP A 152 5.54 5.30 6.46
CA ASP A 152 4.47 5.26 7.47
C ASP A 152 4.20 6.61 8.13
N LYS A 153 5.19 7.51 8.16
CA LYS A 153 5.04 8.88 8.66
C LYS A 153 4.04 9.72 7.86
N ASN A 154 3.78 9.31 6.61
CA ASN A 154 2.80 9.95 5.74
C ASN A 154 1.37 9.44 5.96
N VAL A 155 1.16 8.55 6.93
CA VAL A 155 -0.17 8.03 7.27
C VAL A 155 -0.62 8.56 8.62
N LYS A 156 -1.59 9.47 8.63
CA LYS A 156 -2.16 10.04 9.84
C LYS A 156 -3.49 9.37 10.16
N ILE A 157 -3.61 8.78 11.34
CA ILE A 157 -4.87 8.21 11.82
C ILE A 157 -5.81 9.35 12.21
N LEU A 158 -7.02 9.37 11.64
CA LEU A 158 -8.08 10.33 11.97
C LEU A 158 -9.11 9.72 12.90
N LYS A 159 -9.42 8.43 12.73
CA LYS A 159 -10.46 7.73 13.44
C LYS A 159 -10.21 6.23 13.38
N VAL A 160 -10.63 5.51 14.41
CA VAL A 160 -10.66 4.04 14.40
C VAL A 160 -12.06 3.58 14.79
N ASP A 161 -12.62 2.68 13.99
CA ASP A 161 -13.86 2.00 14.28
C ASP A 161 -13.60 0.52 14.55
N GLN A 162 -14.06 0.00 15.68
CA GLN A 162 -14.22 -1.43 15.88
C GLN A 162 -15.44 -1.87 15.09
N VAL A 163 -15.35 -2.98 14.37
CA VAL A 163 -16.40 -3.51 13.50
C VAL A 163 -16.67 -4.99 13.78
N GLU A 164 -17.84 -5.46 13.44
CA GLU A 164 -18.19 -6.88 13.45
C GLU A 164 -18.26 -7.42 12.02
N LEU A 165 -17.81 -8.66 11.85
CA LEU A 165 -17.81 -9.37 10.57
C LEU A 165 -18.71 -10.59 10.67
N ASP A 166 -19.38 -10.94 9.57
CA ASP A 166 -20.10 -12.20 9.43
C ASP A 166 -19.14 -13.38 9.15
N ASP A 167 -19.69 -14.59 9.05
CA ASP A 167 -18.92 -15.82 8.78
C ASP A 167 -18.17 -15.80 7.44
N LYS A 168 -18.54 -14.88 6.52
CA LYS A 168 -17.87 -14.66 5.23
C LYS A 168 -16.88 -13.49 5.28
N LYS A 169 -16.57 -13.00 6.48
CA LYS A 169 -15.71 -11.82 6.72
C LYS A 169 -16.24 -10.54 6.06
N GLN A 170 -17.57 -10.42 5.92
CA GLN A 170 -18.21 -9.20 5.43
C GLN A 170 -18.63 -8.33 6.61
N LEU A 171 -18.51 -7.02 6.44
CA LEU A 171 -18.95 -6.04 7.44
C LEU A 171 -20.43 -6.21 7.76
N ILE A 172 -20.75 -6.36 9.04
CA ILE A 172 -22.13 -6.25 9.53
C ILE A 172 -22.46 -4.76 9.63
N GLU A 173 -23.32 -4.28 8.75
CA GLU A 173 -23.68 -2.85 8.67
C GLU A 173 -24.31 -2.36 9.99
N GLY A 174 -23.85 -1.21 10.48
CA GLY A 174 -24.28 -0.62 11.75
C GLY A 174 -23.57 -1.19 12.99
N SER A 175 -22.57 -2.06 12.81
CA SER A 175 -21.74 -2.57 13.91
C SER A 175 -20.61 -1.63 14.30
N GLU A 176 -20.36 -0.59 13.49
CA GLU A 176 -19.23 0.32 13.65
C GLU A 176 -19.32 1.08 14.99
N LYS A 177 -18.29 0.99 15.80
CA LYS A 177 -18.14 1.72 17.07
C LYS A 177 -16.79 2.40 17.11
N GLU A 178 -16.82 3.73 17.20
CA GLU A 178 -15.59 4.48 17.38
C GLU A 178 -14.87 4.10 18.66
N VAL A 179 -13.57 3.88 18.60
CA VAL A 179 -12.70 3.57 19.73
C VAL A 179 -11.63 4.63 19.86
N SER A 180 -11.28 4.96 21.12
CA SER A 180 -10.17 5.87 21.42
C SER A 180 -8.85 5.12 21.34
N LEU A 181 -7.83 5.79 20.79
CA LEU A 181 -6.44 5.37 20.80
C LEU A 181 -5.72 5.81 22.06
#